data_737a54d4af0595ffcbebd3b0aeaf1ea7
#
_entry.id   737a54d4af0595ffcbebd3b0aeaf1ea7
#
_cell.length_a   1.000
_cell.length_b   1.000
_cell.length_c   1.000
_cell.angle_alpha   90.00
_cell.angle_beta   90.00
_cell.angle_gamma   90.00
#
_symmetry.space_group_name_H-M   'P 1'
#
loop_
_entity.id
_entity.type
_entity.pdbx_description
1 polymer ?
#
loop_
_entity_poly.entity_id
_entity_poly.type
_entity_poly.pdbx_seq_one_letter_code
_entity_poly.pdbx_strand_id
1 'polypeptide(L)'
;RYKVTFGDDQVTEISCHGRGAAHMFPGTRTVLDMGGQDTKAIAISDTGEIMDFCMNDKCAAGTGRFLGAASSALDIPLDDLGPTALKATRPVRISTTCTVFAETEILSWLGKGKKIEDILMGVHQSISSRSIGLLRRVGINEEVTFTGGVANNLGMVSVLNENLGLKMNVSSDSHYMGALGAALFGMDRVRVAEVVA
;
A
#
# COMPACT_ATOMS: atom_id res chain seq x y z
N ARG A 1 5.77 -17.68 -15.55
CA ARG A 1 6.91 -16.88 -15.07
C ARG A 1 7.84 -16.65 -16.24
N TYR A 2 7.91 -15.44 -16.76
CA TYR A 2 8.88 -15.09 -17.79
C TYR A 2 10.24 -14.91 -17.12
N LYS A 3 11.21 -15.71 -17.52
CA LYS A 3 12.58 -15.56 -17.07
C LYS A 3 13.20 -14.42 -17.86
N VAL A 4 13.69 -13.40 -17.15
CA VAL A 4 14.45 -12.33 -17.76
C VAL A 4 15.79 -12.92 -18.20
N THR A 5 16.09 -12.90 -19.50
CA THR A 5 17.25 -13.60 -20.06
C THR A 5 18.60 -12.92 -19.79
N PHE A 6 18.57 -11.69 -19.27
CA PHE A 6 19.76 -10.87 -18.95
C PHE A 6 20.02 -10.73 -17.45
N GLY A 7 19.23 -11.40 -16.61
CA GLY A 7 19.40 -11.36 -15.16
C GLY A 7 20.11 -12.60 -14.65
N ASP A 8 21.11 -12.41 -13.80
CA ASP A 8 21.86 -13.49 -13.18
C ASP A 8 21.05 -14.21 -12.11
N ASP A 9 20.09 -13.50 -11.49
CA ASP A 9 19.22 -14.05 -10.45
C ASP A 9 17.85 -13.37 -10.37
N GLN A 10 16.93 -13.99 -9.62
CA GLN A 10 15.56 -13.52 -9.41
C GLN A 10 15.18 -13.59 -7.94
N VAL A 11 14.68 -12.49 -7.42
CA VAL A 11 14.10 -12.40 -6.07
C VAL A 11 12.63 -12.01 -6.18
N THR A 12 11.80 -12.50 -5.28
CA THR A 12 10.37 -12.14 -5.30
C THR A 12 10.17 -10.68 -4.87
N GLU A 13 9.18 -10.02 -5.46
CA GLU A 13 8.79 -8.66 -5.07
C GLU A 13 8.49 -8.56 -3.57
N ILE A 14 7.81 -9.55 -3.01
CA ILE A 14 7.48 -9.62 -1.58
C ILE A 14 8.74 -9.60 -0.72
N SER A 15 9.75 -10.42 -1.09
CA SER A 15 11.06 -10.44 -0.40
C SER A 15 11.76 -9.09 -0.49
N CYS A 16 11.72 -8.45 -1.66
CA CYS A 16 12.31 -7.14 -1.86
C CYS A 16 11.65 -6.08 -0.97
N HIS A 17 10.31 -6.04 -0.89
CA HIS A 17 9.60 -5.10 -0.01
C HIS A 17 9.92 -5.35 1.46
N GLY A 18 9.96 -6.61 1.93
CA GLY A 18 10.35 -6.95 3.29
C GLY A 18 11.78 -6.50 3.63
N ARG A 19 12.75 -6.84 2.75
CA ARG A 19 14.16 -6.47 2.93
C ARG A 19 14.38 -4.96 2.90
N GLY A 20 13.74 -4.26 1.96
CA GLY A 20 13.83 -2.82 1.84
C GLY A 20 13.23 -2.10 3.04
N ALA A 21 12.06 -2.53 3.51
CA ALA A 21 11.40 -1.96 4.68
C ALA A 21 12.23 -2.16 5.96
N ALA A 22 12.77 -3.37 6.20
CA ALA A 22 13.64 -3.64 7.34
C ALA A 22 14.95 -2.84 7.30
N HIS A 23 15.50 -2.57 6.12
CA HIS A 23 16.69 -1.74 5.96
C HIS A 23 16.40 -0.27 6.27
N MET A 24 15.29 0.26 5.75
CA MET A 24 14.90 1.66 5.95
C MET A 24 14.43 1.92 7.39
N PHE A 25 13.71 0.98 7.98
CA PHE A 25 13.15 1.04 9.32
C PHE A 25 13.44 -0.26 10.07
N PRO A 26 14.56 -0.36 10.80
CA PRO A 26 15.02 -1.62 11.40
C PRO A 26 14.05 -2.24 12.42
N GLY A 27 13.17 -1.42 13.00
CA GLY A 27 12.09 -1.89 13.89
C GLY A 27 10.92 -2.58 13.20
N THR A 28 10.84 -2.53 11.85
CA THR A 28 9.70 -3.08 11.10
C THR A 28 9.53 -4.58 11.36
N ARG A 29 8.30 -4.98 11.63
CA ARG A 29 7.86 -6.39 11.74
C ARG A 29 6.67 -6.71 10.84
N THR A 30 5.94 -5.67 10.41
CA THR A 30 4.81 -5.81 9.48
C THR A 30 4.95 -4.75 8.39
N VAL A 31 4.78 -5.15 7.14
CA VAL A 31 4.78 -4.25 5.98
C VAL A 31 3.40 -4.30 5.35
N LEU A 32 2.83 -3.12 5.10
CA LEU A 32 1.71 -2.94 4.18
C LEU A 32 2.28 -2.33 2.90
N ASP A 33 2.29 -3.09 1.82
CA ASP A 33 2.65 -2.59 0.51
C ASP A 33 1.38 -2.39 -0.32
N MET A 34 1.13 -1.15 -0.75
CA MET A 34 -0.04 -0.83 -1.56
C MET A 34 0.40 -0.19 -2.87
N GLY A 35 0.32 -0.99 -3.91
CA GLY A 35 0.57 -0.58 -5.28
C GLY A 35 -0.68 -0.06 -6.00
N GLY A 36 -0.52 0.18 -7.29
CA GLY A 36 -1.63 0.53 -8.18
C GLY A 36 -2.60 -0.63 -8.38
N GLN A 37 -2.11 -1.87 -8.48
CA GLN A 37 -2.92 -3.02 -8.89
C GLN A 37 -3.13 -4.07 -7.79
N ASP A 38 -2.28 -4.09 -6.79
CA ASP A 38 -2.33 -5.04 -5.70
C ASP A 38 -2.03 -4.38 -4.35
N THR A 39 -2.30 -5.12 -3.30
CA THR A 39 -1.96 -4.74 -1.92
C THR A 39 -1.49 -5.99 -1.19
N LYS A 40 -0.37 -5.89 -0.52
CA LYS A 40 0.26 -6.98 0.23
C LYS A 40 0.40 -6.59 1.70
N ALA A 41 0.05 -7.49 2.59
CA ALA A 41 0.43 -7.47 3.98
C ALA A 41 1.51 -8.53 4.19
N ILE A 42 2.62 -8.18 4.80
CA ILE A 42 3.80 -9.03 4.91
C ILE A 42 4.29 -8.99 6.35
N ALA A 43 4.40 -10.14 7.01
CA ALA A 43 5.08 -10.30 8.28
C ALA A 43 6.54 -10.64 8.02
N ILE A 44 7.46 -9.94 8.69
CA ILE A 44 8.90 -10.13 8.54
C ILE A 44 9.58 -10.40 9.89
N SER A 45 10.72 -11.09 9.83
CA SER A 45 11.62 -11.25 10.96
C SER A 45 12.38 -9.94 11.24
N ASP A 46 13.19 -9.94 12.28
CA ASP A 46 14.13 -8.84 12.59
C ASP A 46 15.23 -8.67 11.53
N THR A 47 15.50 -9.70 10.73
CA THR A 47 16.44 -9.67 9.60
C THR A 47 15.79 -9.28 8.29
N GLY A 48 14.45 -9.07 8.26
CA GLY A 48 13.69 -8.73 7.06
C GLY A 48 13.30 -9.94 6.20
N GLU A 49 13.44 -11.16 6.74
CA GLU A 49 12.98 -12.39 6.07
C GLU A 49 11.46 -12.52 6.16
N ILE A 50 10.84 -13.04 5.10
CA ILE A 50 9.39 -13.21 5.04
C ILE A 50 8.97 -14.36 5.96
N MET A 51 8.12 -14.06 6.94
CA MET A 51 7.53 -15.05 7.84
C MET A 51 6.17 -15.51 7.33
N ASP A 52 5.34 -14.56 6.87
CA ASP A 52 4.02 -14.82 6.30
C ASP A 52 3.61 -13.66 5.39
N PHE A 53 2.70 -13.89 4.46
CA PHE A 53 2.13 -12.83 3.64
C PHE A 53 0.71 -13.13 3.18
N CYS A 54 -0.03 -12.07 2.94
CA CYS A 54 -1.35 -12.13 2.32
C CYS A 54 -1.48 -11.00 1.32
N MET A 55 -2.08 -11.28 0.16
CA MET A 55 -2.21 -10.26 -0.88
C MET A 55 -3.61 -10.21 -1.49
N ASN A 56 -3.94 -9.05 -2.01
CA ASN A 56 -5.07 -8.80 -2.89
C ASN A 56 -4.54 -8.38 -4.25
N ASP A 57 -4.50 -9.30 -5.19
CA ASP A 57 -4.01 -9.12 -6.56
C ASP A 57 -5.12 -9.24 -7.62
N LYS A 58 -6.34 -9.61 -7.21
CA LYS A 58 -7.46 -9.89 -8.11
C LYS A 58 -8.55 -8.84 -8.10
N CYS A 59 -8.55 -7.98 -7.08
CA CYS A 59 -9.61 -7.00 -6.90
C CYS A 59 -9.04 -5.59 -6.76
N ALA A 60 -9.40 -4.69 -7.67
CA ALA A 60 -8.98 -3.29 -7.64
C ALA A 60 -9.46 -2.54 -6.38
N ALA A 61 -10.55 -3.01 -5.75
CA ALA A 61 -11.02 -2.48 -4.49
C ALA A 61 -9.99 -2.79 -3.37
N GLY A 62 -9.45 -1.76 -2.74
CA GLY A 62 -8.38 -1.89 -1.74
C GLY A 62 -6.97 -1.74 -2.33
N THR A 63 -6.84 -1.21 -3.54
CA THR A 63 -5.57 -0.88 -4.20
C THR A 63 -5.59 0.56 -4.72
N GLY A 64 -4.46 1.05 -5.21
CA GLY A 64 -4.35 2.39 -5.83
C GLY A 64 -5.29 2.59 -7.02
N ARG A 65 -5.73 1.52 -7.71
CA ARG A 65 -6.74 1.61 -8.78
C ARG A 65 -8.08 2.17 -8.29
N PHE A 66 -8.44 1.95 -7.04
CA PHE A 66 -9.66 2.55 -6.51
C PHE A 66 -9.52 4.06 -6.35
N LEU A 67 -8.35 4.54 -5.91
CA LEU A 67 -8.07 5.99 -5.89
C LEU A 67 -8.08 6.56 -7.31
N GLY A 68 -7.49 5.86 -8.28
CA GLY A 68 -7.53 6.24 -9.69
C GLY A 68 -8.96 6.34 -10.26
N ALA A 69 -9.83 5.40 -9.92
CA ALA A 69 -11.25 5.43 -10.31
C ALA A 69 -11.97 6.64 -9.67
N ALA A 70 -11.71 6.92 -8.39
CA ALA A 70 -12.26 8.10 -7.71
C ALA A 70 -11.75 9.41 -8.32
N SER A 71 -10.45 9.47 -8.65
CA SER A 71 -9.83 10.59 -9.35
C SER A 71 -10.54 10.88 -10.68
N SER A 72 -10.74 9.86 -11.51
CA SER A 72 -11.43 9.98 -12.80
C SER A 72 -12.91 10.36 -12.64
N ALA A 73 -13.62 9.77 -11.67
CA ALA A 73 -15.05 10.02 -11.45
C ALA A 73 -15.33 11.45 -10.95
N LEU A 74 -14.39 12.03 -10.20
CA LEU A 74 -14.54 13.36 -9.59
C LEU A 74 -13.77 14.45 -10.33
N ASP A 75 -13.01 14.09 -11.37
CA ASP A 75 -12.13 14.99 -12.14
C ASP A 75 -11.14 15.74 -11.21
N ILE A 76 -10.52 15.00 -10.29
CA ILE A 76 -9.54 15.52 -9.33
C ILE A 76 -8.21 14.80 -9.54
N PRO A 77 -7.07 15.51 -9.64
CA PRO A 77 -5.76 14.89 -9.73
C PRO A 77 -5.50 13.89 -8.58
N LEU A 78 -4.82 12.79 -8.88
CA LEU A 78 -4.56 11.71 -7.92
C LEU A 78 -3.84 12.21 -6.65
N ASP A 79 -2.91 13.14 -6.82
CA ASP A 79 -2.13 13.73 -5.73
C ASP A 79 -2.97 14.62 -4.81
N ASP A 80 -4.06 15.19 -5.31
CA ASP A 80 -4.96 16.07 -4.55
C ASP A 80 -6.04 15.29 -3.76
N LEU A 81 -6.22 13.99 -4.03
CA LEU A 81 -7.25 13.18 -3.36
C LEU A 81 -7.04 13.12 -1.84
N GLY A 82 -5.82 12.85 -1.41
CA GLY A 82 -5.48 12.75 0.01
C GLY A 82 -5.69 14.08 0.76
N PRO A 83 -5.04 15.18 0.33
CA PRO A 83 -5.24 16.51 0.92
C PRO A 83 -6.70 16.97 0.92
N THR A 84 -7.48 16.62 -0.10
CA THR A 84 -8.91 16.96 -0.16
C THR A 84 -9.72 16.11 0.82
N ALA A 85 -9.48 14.80 0.89
CA ALA A 85 -10.15 13.91 1.83
C ALA A 85 -9.97 14.35 3.29
N LEU A 86 -8.78 14.86 3.65
CA LEU A 86 -8.47 15.33 5.01
C LEU A 86 -9.29 16.56 5.46
N LYS A 87 -9.98 17.25 4.54
CA LYS A 87 -10.89 18.34 4.85
C LYS A 87 -12.33 17.87 5.17
N ALA A 88 -12.60 16.56 5.11
CA ALA A 88 -13.91 16.00 5.36
C ALA A 88 -14.42 16.28 6.77
N THR A 89 -15.71 16.57 6.88
CA THR A 89 -16.38 16.81 8.16
C THR A 89 -17.46 15.79 8.49
N ARG A 90 -18.02 15.15 7.46
CA ARG A 90 -19.08 14.15 7.56
C ARG A 90 -18.91 13.09 6.48
N PRO A 91 -17.89 12.22 6.60
CA PRO A 91 -17.59 11.19 5.59
C PRO A 91 -18.82 10.37 5.23
N VAL A 92 -18.99 10.11 3.93
CA VAL A 92 -20.04 9.19 3.47
C VAL A 92 -19.54 7.76 3.53
N ARG A 93 -20.44 6.82 3.73
CA ARG A 93 -20.07 5.40 3.67
C ARG A 93 -20.04 4.95 2.21
N ILE A 94 -18.89 4.49 1.76
CA ILE A 94 -18.72 3.79 0.50
C ILE A 94 -18.79 2.28 0.79
N SER A 95 -19.85 1.64 0.31
CA SER A 95 -20.20 0.26 0.69
C SER A 95 -19.66 -0.81 -0.25
N THR A 96 -19.11 -0.40 -1.41
CA THR A 96 -18.88 -1.30 -2.52
C THR A 96 -17.70 -2.24 -2.36
N THR A 97 -17.97 -3.47 -2.75
CA THR A 97 -17.01 -4.55 -2.82
C THR A 97 -16.22 -4.52 -4.15
N CYS A 98 -16.73 -3.86 -5.17
CA CYS A 98 -16.17 -3.79 -6.52
C CYS A 98 -16.00 -2.34 -6.95
N THR A 99 -14.83 -2.01 -7.52
CA THR A 99 -14.47 -0.66 -7.99
C THR A 99 -15.45 -0.12 -9.05
N VAL A 100 -16.01 -0.97 -9.90
CA VAL A 100 -17.00 -0.57 -10.92
C VAL A 100 -18.26 0.00 -10.28
N PHE A 101 -18.74 -0.61 -9.20
CA PHE A 101 -19.89 -0.10 -8.45
C PHE A 101 -19.54 1.10 -7.58
N ALA A 102 -18.28 1.20 -7.14
CA ALA A 102 -17.81 2.33 -6.36
C ALA A 102 -17.87 3.64 -7.13
N GLU A 103 -17.53 3.62 -8.42
CA GLU A 103 -17.65 4.80 -9.28
C GLU A 103 -19.09 5.30 -9.35
N THR A 104 -20.04 4.38 -9.56
CA THR A 104 -21.47 4.70 -9.56
C THR A 104 -21.93 5.24 -8.20
N GLU A 105 -21.42 4.70 -7.09
CA GLU A 105 -21.76 5.15 -5.74
C GLU A 105 -21.18 6.54 -5.46
N ILE A 106 -19.95 6.81 -5.88
CA ILE A 106 -19.30 8.13 -5.81
C ILE A 106 -20.16 9.18 -6.52
N LEU A 107 -20.53 8.91 -7.79
CA LEU A 107 -21.36 9.81 -8.58
C LEU A 107 -22.78 9.98 -7.98
N SER A 108 -23.35 8.92 -7.40
CA SER A 108 -24.63 9.01 -6.69
C SER A 108 -24.56 9.94 -5.47
N TRP A 109 -23.47 9.89 -4.69
CA TRP A 109 -23.27 10.79 -3.57
C TRP A 109 -23.08 12.23 -4.02
N LEU A 110 -22.34 12.45 -5.12
CA LEU A 110 -22.16 13.75 -5.74
C LEU A 110 -23.51 14.32 -6.19
N GLY A 111 -24.32 13.51 -6.87
CA GLY A 111 -25.68 13.88 -7.32
C GLY A 111 -26.65 14.20 -6.16
N LYS A 112 -26.40 13.66 -4.96
CA LYS A 112 -27.14 13.98 -3.72
C LYS A 112 -26.61 15.23 -3.03
N GLY A 113 -25.66 15.97 -3.63
CA GLY A 113 -25.09 17.19 -3.09
C GLY A 113 -24.14 16.99 -1.90
N LYS A 114 -23.55 15.79 -1.73
CA LYS A 114 -22.51 15.57 -0.75
C LYS A 114 -21.22 16.26 -1.16
N LYS A 115 -20.47 16.76 -0.18
CA LYS A 115 -19.19 17.40 -0.45
C LYS A 115 -18.17 16.38 -0.96
N ILE A 116 -17.32 16.82 -1.86
CA ILE A 116 -16.28 15.98 -2.46
C ILE A 116 -15.32 15.43 -1.39
N GLU A 117 -14.97 16.25 -0.40
CA GLU A 117 -14.12 15.87 0.73
C GLU A 117 -14.69 14.68 1.50
N ASP A 118 -16.00 14.73 1.77
CA ASP A 118 -16.72 13.69 2.50
C ASP A 118 -16.81 12.38 1.70
N ILE A 119 -16.96 12.48 0.38
CA ILE A 119 -16.96 11.33 -0.54
C ILE A 119 -15.57 10.71 -0.60
N LEU A 120 -14.53 11.52 -0.78
CA LEU A 120 -13.15 11.05 -0.85
C LEU A 120 -12.71 10.40 0.46
N MET A 121 -13.08 10.96 1.61
CA MET A 121 -12.77 10.33 2.89
C MET A 121 -13.46 8.96 3.00
N GLY A 122 -14.69 8.81 2.53
CA GLY A 122 -15.37 7.52 2.46
C GLY A 122 -14.64 6.49 1.58
N VAL A 123 -14.06 6.94 0.45
CA VAL A 123 -13.20 6.10 -0.41
C VAL A 123 -11.97 5.62 0.36
N HIS A 124 -11.25 6.52 1.02
CA HIS A 124 -10.05 6.19 1.80
C HIS A 124 -10.37 5.21 2.94
N GLN A 125 -11.49 5.42 3.66
CA GLN A 125 -11.95 4.50 4.71
C GLN A 125 -12.28 3.10 4.18
N SER A 126 -12.92 3.02 3.00
CA SER A 126 -13.23 1.74 2.35
C SER A 126 -11.96 0.96 1.99
N ILE A 127 -10.95 1.64 1.41
CA ILE A 127 -9.64 1.04 1.08
C ILE A 127 -8.92 0.59 2.36
N SER A 128 -8.84 1.45 3.36
CA SER A 128 -8.20 1.16 4.64
C SER A 128 -8.79 -0.07 5.33
N SER A 129 -10.11 -0.17 5.38
CA SER A 129 -10.80 -1.33 5.99
C SER A 129 -10.37 -2.67 5.38
N ARG A 130 -10.16 -2.71 4.05
CA ARG A 130 -9.69 -3.91 3.36
C ARG A 130 -8.24 -4.22 3.65
N SER A 131 -7.40 -3.19 3.63
CA SER A 131 -5.97 -3.33 3.91
C SER A 131 -5.73 -3.83 5.34
N ILE A 132 -6.50 -3.33 6.31
CA ILE A 132 -6.47 -3.83 7.69
C ILE A 132 -6.94 -5.29 7.76
N GLY A 133 -7.90 -5.69 6.94
CA GLY A 133 -8.30 -7.09 6.80
C GLY A 133 -7.15 -8.00 6.33
N LEU A 134 -6.26 -7.52 5.45
CA LEU A 134 -5.05 -8.25 5.06
C LEU A 134 -4.02 -8.27 6.19
N LEU A 135 -3.74 -7.13 6.83
CA LEU A 135 -2.82 -7.04 7.95
C LEU A 135 -3.18 -7.99 9.10
N ARG A 136 -4.48 -8.10 9.42
CA ARG A 136 -4.96 -9.01 10.47
C ARG A 136 -4.72 -10.48 10.14
N ARG A 137 -4.62 -10.86 8.87
CA ARG A 137 -4.35 -12.26 8.47
C ARG A 137 -2.92 -12.68 8.75
N VAL A 138 -1.97 -11.78 8.56
CA VAL A 138 -0.55 -12.05 8.81
C VAL A 138 -0.12 -11.70 10.25
N GLY A 139 -1.02 -11.09 11.02
CA GLY A 139 -0.71 -10.53 12.32
C GLY A 139 -0.11 -9.13 12.23
N ILE A 140 -0.54 -8.25 13.13
CA ILE A 140 -0.03 -6.87 13.20
C ILE A 140 0.99 -6.81 14.34
N ASN A 141 2.27 -6.85 13.98
CA ASN A 141 3.37 -6.70 14.90
C ASN A 141 4.04 -5.35 14.66
N GLU A 142 4.24 -4.58 15.70
CA GLU A 142 4.94 -3.29 15.61
C GLU A 142 6.46 -3.50 15.46
N GLU A 143 7.11 -2.67 14.69
CA GLU A 143 6.61 -1.51 13.99
C GLU A 143 5.99 -1.90 12.63
N VAL A 144 4.99 -1.12 12.20
CA VAL A 144 4.34 -1.30 10.91
C VAL A 144 4.88 -0.28 9.92
N THR A 145 5.28 -0.72 8.74
CA THR A 145 5.79 0.15 7.66
C THR A 145 4.85 0.11 6.46
N PHE A 146 4.51 1.29 5.93
CA PHE A 146 3.68 1.45 4.75
C PHE A 146 4.52 1.78 3.53
N THR A 147 4.46 0.94 2.50
CA THR A 147 5.24 1.03 1.25
C THR A 147 4.34 1.05 0.02
N GLY A 148 4.95 1.20 -1.13
CA GLY A 148 4.25 1.31 -2.42
C GLY A 148 3.83 2.74 -2.74
N GLY A 149 3.34 2.95 -3.98
CA GLY A 149 3.00 4.28 -4.47
C GLY A 149 1.87 4.97 -3.69
N VAL A 150 0.96 4.20 -3.10
CA VAL A 150 -0.15 4.74 -2.30
C VAL A 150 0.32 5.29 -0.94
N ALA A 151 1.50 4.93 -0.46
CA ALA A 151 2.09 5.49 0.75
C ALA A 151 2.37 7.00 0.65
N ASN A 152 2.42 7.56 -0.57
CA ASN A 152 2.52 9.00 -0.80
C ASN A 152 1.19 9.74 -0.60
N ASN A 153 0.06 9.03 -0.50
CA ASN A 153 -1.25 9.64 -0.28
C ASN A 153 -1.48 9.91 1.21
N LEU A 154 -1.41 11.18 1.61
CA LEU A 154 -1.55 11.61 3.01
C LEU A 154 -2.89 11.20 3.65
N GLY A 155 -3.98 11.17 2.86
CA GLY A 155 -5.28 10.72 3.32
C GLY A 155 -5.26 9.23 3.70
N MET A 156 -4.60 8.39 2.89
CA MET A 156 -4.45 6.95 3.19
C MET A 156 -3.60 6.73 4.45
N VAL A 157 -2.48 7.44 4.57
CA VAL A 157 -1.62 7.36 5.77
C VAL A 157 -2.41 7.74 7.01
N SER A 158 -3.16 8.85 6.97
CA SER A 158 -3.97 9.31 8.10
C SER A 158 -5.03 8.29 8.51
N VAL A 159 -5.82 7.81 7.55
CA VAL A 159 -6.92 6.86 7.82
C VAL A 159 -6.40 5.51 8.31
N LEU A 160 -5.27 5.04 7.77
CA LEU A 160 -4.65 3.79 8.23
C LEU A 160 -4.14 3.93 9.67
N ASN A 161 -3.43 5.02 9.99
CA ASN A 161 -2.95 5.27 11.34
C ASN A 161 -4.11 5.36 12.36
N GLU A 162 -5.17 6.07 12.01
CA GLU A 162 -6.36 6.20 12.85
C GLU A 162 -7.02 4.83 13.10
N ASN A 163 -7.26 4.07 12.05
CA ASN A 163 -7.95 2.79 12.13
C ASN A 163 -7.13 1.67 12.79
N LEU A 164 -5.80 1.77 12.73
CA LEU A 164 -4.89 0.84 13.40
C LEU A 164 -4.60 1.25 14.85
N GLY A 165 -4.82 2.54 15.19
CA GLY A 165 -4.46 3.08 16.50
C GLY A 165 -2.96 3.18 16.74
N LEU A 166 -2.15 3.20 15.66
CA LEU A 166 -0.69 3.29 15.70
C LEU A 166 -0.18 4.21 14.58
N LYS A 167 1.08 4.64 14.69
CA LYS A 167 1.75 5.43 13.65
C LYS A 167 2.61 4.51 12.80
N MET A 168 2.27 4.39 11.53
CA MET A 168 3.06 3.64 10.56
C MET A 168 4.32 4.41 10.17
N ASN A 169 5.40 3.69 9.92
CA ASN A 169 6.59 4.24 9.28
C ASN A 169 6.29 4.49 7.79
N VAL A 170 6.55 5.70 7.33
CA VAL A 170 6.40 6.13 5.93
C VAL A 170 7.59 7.01 5.55
N SER A 171 8.13 6.79 4.38
CA SER A 171 9.18 7.64 3.78
C SER A 171 8.66 8.26 2.48
N SER A 172 9.23 9.40 2.07
CA SER A 172 9.06 9.95 0.71
C SER A 172 9.45 8.93 -0.36
N ASP A 173 10.35 8.00 -0.03
CA ASP A 173 10.86 6.96 -0.92
C ASP A 173 10.15 5.62 -0.79
N SER A 174 9.01 5.57 -0.07
CA SER A 174 8.24 4.34 0.16
C SER A 174 7.88 3.60 -1.14
N HIS A 175 7.71 4.30 -2.24
CA HIS A 175 7.43 3.71 -3.55
C HIS A 175 8.63 3.01 -4.20
N TYR A 176 9.85 3.26 -3.73
CA TYR A 176 11.08 2.59 -4.19
C TYR A 176 11.51 1.43 -3.28
N MET A 177 10.74 1.09 -2.27
CA MET A 177 11.13 0.09 -1.26
C MET A 177 11.46 -1.27 -1.87
N GLY A 178 10.70 -1.71 -2.88
CA GLY A 178 10.99 -2.93 -3.62
C GLY A 178 12.31 -2.87 -4.39
N ALA A 179 12.62 -1.73 -5.02
CA ALA A 179 13.90 -1.53 -5.73
C ALA A 179 15.08 -1.52 -4.76
N LEU A 180 14.94 -0.85 -3.60
CA LEU A 180 15.95 -0.88 -2.54
C LEU A 180 16.24 -2.31 -2.08
N GLY A 181 15.19 -3.09 -1.79
CA GLY A 181 15.35 -4.49 -1.39
C GLY A 181 16.02 -5.34 -2.45
N ALA A 182 15.66 -5.15 -3.73
CA ALA A 182 16.31 -5.85 -4.84
C ALA A 182 17.81 -5.52 -4.92
N ALA A 183 18.17 -4.24 -4.77
CA ALA A 183 19.57 -3.80 -4.75
C ALA A 183 20.34 -4.42 -3.58
N LEU A 184 19.75 -4.50 -2.38
CA LEU A 184 20.36 -5.14 -1.22
C LEU A 184 20.63 -6.63 -1.45
N PHE A 185 19.69 -7.36 -2.06
CA PHE A 185 19.91 -8.76 -2.44
C PHE A 185 21.03 -8.90 -3.48
N GLY A 186 21.11 -8.00 -4.46
CA GLY A 186 22.20 -7.98 -5.44
C GLY A 186 23.56 -7.76 -4.78
N MET A 187 23.65 -6.81 -3.84
CA MET A 187 24.89 -6.54 -3.09
C MET A 187 25.32 -7.75 -2.25
N ASP A 188 24.40 -8.42 -1.57
CA ASP A 188 24.72 -9.60 -0.77
C ASP A 188 25.32 -10.72 -1.65
N ARG A 189 24.82 -10.91 -2.87
CA ARG A 189 25.32 -11.92 -3.81
C ARG A 189 26.71 -11.60 -4.34
N VAL A 190 27.00 -10.36 -4.69
CA VAL A 190 28.35 -9.93 -5.12
C VAL A 190 29.36 -10.21 -4.00
N ARG A 191 29.04 -9.84 -2.76
CA ARG A 191 29.91 -10.10 -1.60
C ARG A 191 30.21 -11.59 -1.38
N VAL A 192 29.20 -12.44 -1.55
CA VAL A 192 29.38 -13.90 -1.43
C VAL A 192 30.28 -14.42 -2.55
N ALA A 193 30.12 -13.94 -3.79
CA ALA A 193 30.94 -14.34 -4.92
C ALA A 193 32.41 -13.93 -4.75
N GLU A 194 32.68 -12.75 -4.19
CA GLU A 194 34.03 -12.27 -3.90
C GLU A 194 34.75 -13.07 -2.79
N VAL A 195 34.01 -13.64 -1.86
CA VAL A 195 34.58 -14.46 -0.75
C VAL A 195 34.90 -15.89 -1.22
N VAL A 196 34.25 -16.38 -2.26
CA VAL A 196 34.39 -17.74 -2.79
C VAL A 196 35.36 -17.82 -3.98
N ALA A 197 35.75 -16.70 -4.56
CA ALA A 197 36.71 -16.60 -5.65
C ALA A 197 38.16 -16.49 -5.13
#